data_22a5d926dcf20224504db978f4d2bfc4
#
_entry.id   22a5d926dcf20224504db978f4d2bfc4
#
_cell.length_a   1.000
_cell.length_b   1.000
_cell.length_c   1.000
_cell.angle_alpha   90.00
_cell.angle_beta   90.00
_cell.angle_gamma   90.00
#
_symmetry.space_group_name_H-M   'P 1'
#
loop_
_entity.id
_entity.type
_entity.pdbx_description
1 polymer ?
#
loop_
_entity_poly.entity_id
_entity_poly.type
_entity_poly.pdbx_seq_one_letter_code
_entity_poly.pdbx_strand_id
1 'polypeptide(L)'
;MAADGDLRERIAGAEHDQGNWQDPNLAALVAEAGAAAKALAGEAARGLKARLSVGGRVSGRALDGAQEATHGLAWLATYAESLVQLGDWAARLTREDRFGEIERLVLSIGAGEYCAQILGGIPMN
;
A
#
# COMPACT_ATOMS: atom_id res chain seq x y z
N MET A 1 7.41 -19.68 35.78
CA MET A 1 8.72 -18.99 35.68
C MET A 1 9.48 -19.25 34.37
N ALA A 2 8.95 -20.04 33.44
CA ALA A 2 9.57 -20.30 32.14
C ALA A 2 9.07 -19.41 30.97
N ALA A 3 8.01 -18.63 31.15
CA ALA A 3 7.41 -17.82 30.08
C ALA A 3 8.05 -16.44 29.86
N ASP A 4 8.80 -15.94 30.82
CA ASP A 4 9.39 -14.57 30.77
C ASP A 4 10.72 -14.55 29.99
N GLY A 5 11.44 -15.66 29.94
CA GLY A 5 12.70 -15.82 29.17
C GLY A 5 12.45 -15.88 27.66
N ASP A 6 11.38 -16.59 27.25
CA ASP A 6 11.02 -16.76 25.83
C ASP A 6 10.52 -15.43 25.21
N LEU A 7 9.80 -14.64 25.98
CA LEU A 7 9.32 -13.32 25.50
C LEU A 7 10.47 -12.33 25.32
N ARG A 8 11.46 -12.34 26.21
CA ARG A 8 12.65 -11.48 26.11
C ARG A 8 13.56 -11.85 24.95
N GLU A 9 13.73 -13.17 24.67
CA GLU A 9 14.48 -13.64 23.49
C GLU A 9 13.74 -13.30 22.18
N ARG A 10 12.41 -13.39 22.15
CA ARG A 10 11.61 -13.01 20.98
C ARG A 10 11.63 -11.50 20.74
N ILE A 11 11.63 -10.69 21.81
CA ILE A 11 11.75 -9.23 21.70
C ILE A 11 13.18 -8.85 21.27
N ALA A 12 14.22 -9.47 21.84
CA ALA A 12 15.59 -9.24 21.43
C ALA A 12 15.87 -9.70 19.98
N GLY A 13 15.20 -10.76 19.51
CA GLY A 13 15.23 -11.18 18.11
C GLY A 13 14.49 -10.20 17.17
N ALA A 14 13.44 -9.54 17.66
CA ALA A 14 12.68 -8.54 16.91
C ALA A 14 13.41 -7.17 16.83
N GLU A 15 14.25 -6.86 17.80
CA GLU A 15 15.07 -5.63 17.79
C GLU A 15 16.16 -5.63 16.70
N HIS A 16 16.42 -6.76 16.04
CA HIS A 16 17.40 -6.86 14.96
C HIS A 16 16.81 -6.93 13.55
N ASP A 17 15.48 -6.97 13.42
CA ASP A 17 14.85 -6.68 12.15
C ASP A 17 14.74 -5.15 11.95
N GLN A 18 15.88 -4.53 11.84
CA GLN A 18 15.99 -3.19 11.24
C GLN A 18 15.49 -3.36 9.81
N GLY A 19 14.21 -3.01 9.60
CA GLY A 19 13.55 -3.15 8.33
C GLY A 19 14.50 -2.83 7.18
N ASN A 20 14.55 -3.67 6.17
CA ASN A 20 15.61 -3.71 5.15
C ASN A 20 15.57 -2.49 4.20
N TRP A 21 15.52 -1.28 4.79
CA TRP A 21 15.56 -0.02 4.03
C TRP A 21 16.86 0.16 3.23
N GLN A 22 17.89 -0.64 3.55
CA GLN A 22 19.17 -0.70 2.81
C GLN A 22 19.12 -1.70 1.63
N ASP A 23 18.00 -2.42 1.44
CA ASP A 23 17.89 -3.37 0.33
C ASP A 23 18.16 -2.65 -1.01
N PRO A 24 19.13 -3.12 -1.80
CA PRO A 24 19.41 -2.54 -3.11
C PRO A 24 18.20 -2.62 -4.06
N ASN A 25 17.28 -3.56 -3.80
CA ASN A 25 16.07 -3.76 -4.61
C ASN A 25 14.86 -2.95 -4.11
N LEU A 26 14.99 -2.12 -3.07
CA LEU A 26 13.88 -1.42 -2.44
C LEU A 26 13.00 -0.66 -3.46
N ALA A 27 13.62 0.08 -4.38
CA ALA A 27 12.89 0.81 -5.41
C ALA A 27 12.09 -0.11 -6.34
N ALA A 28 12.65 -1.26 -6.72
CA ALA A 28 11.97 -2.26 -7.53
C ALA A 28 10.81 -2.91 -6.78
N LEU A 29 11.00 -3.25 -5.51
CA LEU A 29 9.94 -3.80 -4.65
C LEU A 29 8.76 -2.84 -4.50
N VAL A 30 9.02 -1.54 -4.34
CA VAL A 30 7.96 -0.52 -4.25
C VAL A 30 7.23 -0.39 -5.59
N ALA A 31 7.93 -0.45 -6.72
CA ALA A 31 7.31 -0.43 -8.04
C ALA A 31 6.39 -1.65 -8.26
N GLU A 32 6.82 -2.85 -7.84
CA GLU A 32 6.00 -4.07 -7.89
C GLU A 32 4.76 -3.96 -6.99
N ALA A 33 4.92 -3.45 -5.76
CA ALA A 33 3.82 -3.21 -4.84
C ALA A 33 2.81 -2.21 -5.43
N GLY A 34 3.28 -1.14 -6.06
CA GLY A 34 2.45 -0.17 -6.76
C GLY A 34 1.65 -0.79 -7.90
N ALA A 35 2.29 -1.62 -8.73
CA ALA A 35 1.62 -2.34 -9.81
C ALA A 35 0.55 -3.31 -9.29
N ALA A 36 0.85 -4.07 -8.24
CA ALA A 36 -0.09 -4.98 -7.60
C ALA A 36 -1.29 -4.23 -6.99
N ALA A 37 -1.04 -3.11 -6.30
CA ALA A 37 -2.09 -2.28 -5.71
C ALA A 37 -2.99 -1.66 -6.80
N LYS A 38 -2.44 -1.22 -7.93
CA LYS A 38 -3.22 -0.72 -9.08
C LYS A 38 -4.09 -1.80 -9.69
N ALA A 39 -3.57 -3.02 -9.81
CA ALA A 39 -4.35 -4.16 -10.29
C ALA A 39 -5.53 -4.47 -9.36
N LEU A 40 -5.28 -4.50 -8.05
CA LEU A 40 -6.30 -4.70 -7.01
C LEU A 40 -7.38 -3.61 -7.07
N ALA A 41 -6.99 -2.35 -7.13
CA ALA A 41 -7.93 -1.23 -7.25
C ALA A 41 -8.77 -1.32 -8.53
N GLY A 42 -8.17 -1.73 -9.65
CA GLY A 42 -8.88 -1.96 -10.91
C GLY A 42 -9.89 -3.09 -10.83
N GLU A 43 -9.58 -4.20 -10.16
CA GLU A 43 -10.51 -5.30 -9.92
C GLU A 43 -11.67 -4.87 -9.03
N ALA A 44 -11.37 -4.19 -7.91
CA ALA A 44 -12.39 -3.65 -7.01
C ALA A 44 -13.32 -2.68 -7.73
N ALA A 45 -12.78 -1.79 -8.57
CA ALA A 45 -13.58 -0.85 -9.36
C ALA A 45 -14.51 -1.56 -10.35
N ARG A 46 -14.01 -2.58 -11.05
CA ARG A 46 -14.84 -3.39 -11.97
C ARG A 46 -15.96 -4.12 -11.23
N GLY A 47 -15.62 -4.75 -10.10
CA GLY A 47 -16.61 -5.46 -9.28
C GLY A 47 -17.68 -4.53 -8.73
N LEU A 48 -17.28 -3.37 -8.21
CA LEU A 48 -18.22 -2.37 -7.68
C LEU A 48 -19.10 -1.78 -8.80
N LYS A 49 -18.52 -1.43 -9.95
CA LYS A 49 -19.27 -0.96 -11.12
C LYS A 49 -20.31 -1.98 -11.58
N ALA A 50 -19.95 -3.26 -11.64
CA ALA A 50 -20.90 -4.33 -12.03
C ALA A 50 -22.09 -4.41 -11.06
N ARG A 51 -21.84 -4.27 -9.76
CA ARG A 51 -22.90 -4.31 -8.72
C ARG A 51 -23.79 -3.07 -8.72
N LEU A 52 -23.26 -1.91 -9.10
CA LEU A 52 -24.00 -0.64 -9.08
C LEU A 52 -24.65 -0.28 -10.41
N SER A 53 -24.41 -1.06 -11.45
CA SER A 53 -24.95 -0.79 -12.79
C SER A 53 -26.33 -1.38 -12.98
N VAL A 54 -27.24 -0.58 -13.52
CA VAL A 54 -28.58 -0.98 -13.99
C VAL A 54 -28.71 -0.53 -15.44
N GLY A 55 -29.02 -1.46 -16.34
CA GLY A 55 -29.11 -1.14 -17.77
C GLY A 55 -27.80 -0.59 -18.38
N GLY A 56 -26.63 -1.03 -17.87
CA GLY A 56 -25.31 -0.61 -18.35
C GLY A 56 -24.82 0.75 -17.84
N ARG A 57 -25.59 1.40 -16.97
CA ARG A 57 -25.22 2.69 -16.34
C ARG A 57 -25.19 2.56 -14.82
N VAL A 58 -24.24 3.23 -14.17
CA VAL A 58 -24.20 3.31 -12.70
C VAL A 58 -25.46 4.05 -12.22
N SER A 59 -26.21 3.38 -11.33
CA SER A 59 -27.42 3.95 -10.72
C SER A 59 -27.04 4.83 -9.54
N GLY A 60 -27.51 6.10 -9.52
CA GLY A 60 -27.31 7.00 -8.38
C GLY A 60 -27.87 6.43 -7.07
N ARG A 61 -29.06 5.80 -7.14
CA ARG A 61 -29.66 5.17 -5.96
C ARG A 61 -28.84 3.97 -5.43
N ALA A 62 -28.25 3.18 -6.34
CA ALA A 62 -27.36 2.08 -5.93
C ALA A 62 -26.05 2.62 -5.34
N LEU A 63 -25.53 3.73 -5.88
CA LEU A 63 -24.37 4.42 -5.37
C LEU A 63 -24.61 4.95 -3.95
N ASP A 64 -25.76 5.58 -3.71
CA ASP A 64 -26.13 6.10 -2.39
C ASP A 64 -26.20 4.98 -1.34
N GLY A 65 -26.64 3.78 -1.73
CA GLY A 65 -26.66 2.60 -0.86
C GLY A 65 -25.30 1.91 -0.66
N ALA A 66 -24.28 2.32 -1.39
CA ALA A 66 -22.93 1.71 -1.36
C ALA A 66 -21.81 2.71 -1.05
N GLN A 67 -22.11 3.76 -0.28
CA GLN A 67 -21.16 4.84 0.02
C GLN A 67 -19.89 4.34 0.71
N GLU A 68 -20.00 3.41 1.66
CA GLU A 68 -18.84 2.81 2.33
C GLU A 68 -17.92 2.12 1.33
N ALA A 69 -18.46 1.29 0.45
CA ALA A 69 -17.67 0.58 -0.56
C ALA A 69 -17.03 1.52 -1.58
N THR A 70 -17.76 2.57 -2.01
CA THR A 70 -17.23 3.58 -2.94
C THR A 70 -16.16 4.45 -2.31
N HIS A 71 -16.31 4.80 -1.04
CA HIS A 71 -15.30 5.53 -0.28
C HIS A 71 -14.04 4.68 -0.05
N GLY A 72 -14.21 3.41 0.34
CA GLY A 72 -13.09 2.47 0.46
C GLY A 72 -12.33 2.28 -0.85
N LEU A 73 -13.03 2.19 -1.99
CA LEU A 73 -12.40 2.15 -3.30
C LEU A 73 -11.60 3.42 -3.61
N ALA A 74 -12.11 4.60 -3.24
CA ALA A 74 -11.40 5.86 -3.45
C ALA A 74 -10.08 5.90 -2.65
N TRP A 75 -10.08 5.45 -1.40
CA TRP A 75 -8.87 5.32 -0.59
C TRP A 75 -7.90 4.29 -1.16
N LEU A 76 -8.38 3.12 -1.56
CA LEU A 76 -7.54 2.09 -2.20
C LEU A 76 -6.87 2.63 -3.46
N ALA A 77 -7.61 3.33 -4.31
CA ALA A 77 -7.07 3.96 -5.52
C ALA A 77 -6.02 5.02 -5.20
N THR A 78 -6.24 5.81 -4.15
CA THR A 78 -5.29 6.83 -3.68
C THR A 78 -3.99 6.20 -3.20
N TYR A 79 -4.07 5.16 -2.37
CA TYR A 79 -2.87 4.46 -1.87
C TYR A 79 -2.12 3.73 -2.98
N ALA A 80 -2.84 3.11 -3.92
CA ALA A 80 -2.23 2.47 -5.08
C ALA A 80 -1.47 3.47 -5.96
N GLU A 81 -2.08 4.63 -6.23
CA GLU A 81 -1.42 5.71 -6.97
C GLU A 81 -0.20 6.26 -6.22
N SER A 82 -0.31 6.45 -4.91
CA SER A 82 0.82 6.91 -4.08
C SER A 82 2.01 5.94 -4.15
N LEU A 83 1.76 4.63 -4.12
CA LEU A 83 2.83 3.62 -4.28
C LEU A 83 3.47 3.69 -5.66
N VAL A 84 2.69 3.88 -6.73
CA VAL A 84 3.22 4.06 -8.09
C VAL A 84 4.11 5.30 -8.16
N GLN A 85 3.64 6.44 -7.63
CA GLN A 85 4.40 7.69 -7.64
C GLN A 85 5.69 7.60 -6.82
N LEU A 86 5.67 6.89 -5.68
CA LEU A 86 6.88 6.62 -4.89
C LEU A 86 7.89 5.76 -5.66
N GLY A 87 7.43 4.73 -6.35
CA GLY A 87 8.28 3.89 -7.21
C GLY A 87 8.91 4.68 -8.36
N ASP A 88 8.12 5.48 -9.06
CA ASP A 88 8.58 6.34 -10.16
C ASP A 88 9.58 7.40 -9.69
N TRP A 89 9.32 8.01 -8.52
CA TRP A 89 10.22 8.95 -7.88
C TRP A 89 11.58 8.30 -7.57
N ALA A 90 11.58 7.12 -6.94
CA ALA A 90 12.79 6.39 -6.61
C ALA A 90 13.57 5.98 -7.88
N ALA A 91 12.88 5.49 -8.91
CA ALA A 91 13.49 5.13 -10.19
C ALA A 91 14.14 6.34 -10.88
N ARG A 92 13.48 7.51 -10.83
CA ARG A 92 14.03 8.75 -11.38
C ARG A 92 15.30 9.17 -10.64
N LEU A 93 15.27 9.20 -9.30
CA LEU A 93 16.43 9.59 -8.50
C LEU A 93 17.60 8.61 -8.65
N THR A 94 17.32 7.32 -8.84
CA THR A 94 18.34 6.31 -9.13
C THR A 94 19.03 6.61 -10.46
N ARG A 95 18.29 6.97 -11.52
CA ARG A 95 18.87 7.35 -12.82
C ARG A 95 19.69 8.64 -12.76
N GLU A 96 19.36 9.53 -11.85
CA GLU A 96 20.05 10.81 -11.62
C GLU A 96 21.23 10.69 -10.64
N ASP A 97 21.53 9.49 -10.13
CA ASP A 97 22.52 9.21 -9.08
C ASP A 97 22.29 10.03 -7.79
N ARG A 98 21.01 10.19 -7.43
CA ARG A 98 20.53 10.99 -6.29
C ARG A 98 19.74 10.18 -5.27
N PHE A 99 19.65 8.86 -5.44
CA PHE A 99 18.90 7.98 -4.54
C PHE A 99 19.79 7.56 -3.35
N GLY A 100 19.91 8.45 -2.37
CA GLY A 100 20.73 8.28 -1.18
C GLY A 100 20.00 7.66 0.01
N GLU A 101 20.59 7.80 1.19
CA GLU A 101 20.06 7.22 2.43
C GLU A 101 18.72 7.83 2.83
N ILE A 102 18.60 9.16 2.76
CA ILE A 102 17.37 9.88 3.13
C ILE A 102 16.22 9.47 2.20
N GLU A 103 16.47 9.40 0.91
CA GLU A 103 15.50 8.99 -0.08
C GLU A 103 15.02 7.55 0.15
N ARG A 104 15.93 6.65 0.53
CA ARG A 104 15.59 5.27 0.90
C ARG A 104 14.70 5.21 2.14
N LEU A 105 15.01 5.98 3.17
CA LEU A 105 14.20 6.07 4.39
C LEU A 105 12.80 6.62 4.08
N VAL A 106 12.70 7.69 3.32
CA VAL A 106 11.43 8.28 2.89
C VAL A 106 10.60 7.25 2.10
N LEU A 107 11.24 6.55 1.15
CA LEU A 107 10.59 5.52 0.36
C LEU A 107 10.07 4.37 1.24
N SER A 108 10.89 3.88 2.18
CA SER A 108 10.52 2.80 3.10
C SER A 108 9.33 3.17 3.98
N ILE A 109 9.36 4.37 4.56
CA ILE A 109 8.28 4.85 5.44
C ILE A 109 6.99 5.01 4.65
N GLY A 110 7.04 5.71 3.51
CA GLY A 110 5.85 5.95 2.69
C GLY A 110 5.25 4.68 2.11
N ALA A 111 6.09 3.81 1.54
CA ALA A 111 5.62 2.54 0.98
C ALA A 111 5.11 1.59 2.07
N GLY A 112 5.81 1.51 3.20
CA GLY A 112 5.40 0.69 4.35
C GLY A 112 4.04 1.12 4.88
N GLU A 113 3.80 2.43 5.05
CA GLU A 113 2.51 2.95 5.51
C GLU A 113 1.38 2.59 4.54
N TYR A 114 1.53 2.86 3.24
CA TYR A 114 0.47 2.57 2.27
C TYR A 114 0.21 1.06 2.10
N CYS A 115 1.26 0.24 2.12
CA CYS A 115 1.09 -1.22 2.10
C CYS A 115 0.37 -1.72 3.35
N ALA A 116 0.71 -1.20 4.54
CA ALA A 116 0.04 -1.56 5.79
C ALA A 116 -1.46 -1.17 5.76
N GLN A 117 -1.81 0.00 5.24
CA GLN A 117 -3.19 0.44 5.07
C GLN A 117 -3.97 -0.50 4.13
N ILE A 118 -3.39 -0.86 3.00
CA ILE A 118 -4.05 -1.77 2.03
C ILE A 118 -4.24 -3.16 2.63
N LEU A 119 -3.21 -3.73 3.27
CA LEU A 119 -3.25 -5.07 3.86
C LEU A 119 -4.12 -5.14 5.12
N GLY A 120 -4.17 -4.07 5.89
CA GLY A 120 -4.96 -3.97 7.11
C GLY A 120 -6.45 -3.76 6.91
N GLY A 121 -6.88 -3.57 5.64
CA GLY A 121 -8.29 -3.30 5.31
C GLY A 121 -8.68 -1.87 5.66
N ILE A 122 -8.22 -0.92 4.91
CA ILE A 122 -8.46 0.53 4.96
C ILE A 122 -9.50 0.95 6.01
N PRO A 123 -9.09 1.50 7.17
CA PRO A 123 -10.04 1.88 8.22
C PRO A 123 -10.97 3.00 7.74
N MET A 124 -12.27 2.76 7.89
CA MET A 124 -13.35 3.66 7.49
C MET A 124 -13.93 4.31 8.76
N ASN A 125 -13.21 5.25 9.35
CA ASN A 125 -13.68 5.99 10.53
C ASN A 125 -14.35 7.30 10.14
#